data_910f3aca222c74cac5c286303c6d96a3
#
_entry.id   910f3aca222c74cac5c286303c6d96a3
#
_cell.length_a   1.000
_cell.length_b   1.000
_cell.length_c   1.000
_cell.angle_alpha   90.00
_cell.angle_beta   90.00
_cell.angle_gamma   90.00
#
_symmetry.space_group_name_H-M   'P 1'
#
loop_
_entity.id
_entity.type
_entity.pdbx_description
1 polymer ?
#
loop_
_entity_poly.entity_id
_entity_poly.type
_entity_poly.pdbx_seq_one_letter_code
_entity_poly.pdbx_strand_id
1 'polypeptide(L)'
;MKPKKPYETLDPENWDEMRALAHRMVDDAITYLETVRERPVWQPIPDVIAARFDAPAPHEPVGADAVYKEFSETILPYPMGNIHPRFWGWYMGSGTVLGALADFLASIMNPNLGGGNHVANLVEDQVINWIKEMLSFPKDSSGLLVGGGSMANFVGI
;
A
#
# COMPACT_ATOMS: atom_id res chain seq x y z
N MET A 1 -33.23 15.53 13.91
CA MET A 1 -33.14 14.14 13.44
C MET A 1 -32.72 14.19 11.98
N LYS A 2 -31.48 13.75 11.64
CA LYS A 2 -31.06 13.64 10.24
C LYS A 2 -31.94 12.59 9.55
N PRO A 3 -32.43 12.81 8.30
CA PRO A 3 -33.18 11.80 7.59
C PRO A 3 -32.34 10.53 7.46
N LYS A 4 -32.93 9.38 7.79
CA LYS A 4 -32.27 8.07 7.63
C LYS A 4 -31.94 7.91 6.16
N LYS A 5 -30.66 7.69 5.83
CA LYS A 5 -30.24 7.44 4.44
C LYS A 5 -31.04 6.25 3.90
N PRO A 6 -31.59 6.33 2.68
CA PRO A 6 -32.42 5.28 2.10
C PRO A 6 -31.64 4.00 1.73
N TYR A 7 -30.35 3.99 1.91
CA TYR A 7 -29.43 2.86 1.61
C TYR A 7 -28.25 2.86 2.59
N GLU A 8 -27.70 1.70 2.86
CA GLU A 8 -26.44 1.55 3.57
C GLU A 8 -25.29 1.95 2.63
N THR A 9 -24.27 2.61 3.19
CA THR A 9 -23.05 3.05 2.47
C THR A 9 -21.85 2.78 3.32
N LEU A 10 -20.70 2.49 2.66
CA LEU A 10 -19.38 2.39 3.28
C LEU A 10 -18.70 3.76 3.45
N ASP A 11 -19.33 4.83 2.99
CA ASP A 11 -18.82 6.18 3.20
C ASP A 11 -18.77 6.54 4.69
N PRO A 12 -17.78 7.31 5.13
CA PRO A 12 -17.71 7.79 6.49
C PRO A 12 -18.96 8.60 6.86
N GLU A 13 -19.46 8.40 8.08
CA GLU A 13 -20.56 9.24 8.60
C GLU A 13 -20.09 10.69 8.82
N ASN A 14 -18.82 10.86 9.19
CA ASN A 14 -18.18 12.15 9.42
C ASN A 14 -16.86 12.25 8.64
N TRP A 15 -16.91 13.02 7.55
CA TRP A 15 -15.75 13.24 6.68
C TRP A 15 -14.63 14.05 7.34
N ASP A 16 -14.94 14.90 8.32
CA ASP A 16 -13.91 15.68 9.01
C ASP A 16 -13.12 14.80 9.97
N GLU A 17 -13.75 13.88 10.67
CA GLU A 17 -13.08 12.87 11.49
C GLU A 17 -12.22 11.93 10.63
N MET A 18 -12.73 11.46 9.51
CA MET A 18 -11.97 10.62 8.58
C MET A 18 -10.77 11.37 8.00
N ARG A 19 -10.92 12.66 7.68
CA ARG A 19 -9.80 13.49 7.22
C ARG A 19 -8.74 13.67 8.30
N ALA A 20 -9.14 13.91 9.54
CA ALA A 20 -8.22 14.02 10.65
C ALA A 20 -7.43 12.72 10.89
N LEU A 21 -8.10 11.57 10.80
CA LEU A 21 -7.46 10.27 10.85
C LEU A 21 -6.47 10.07 9.71
N ALA A 22 -6.86 10.39 8.46
CA ALA A 22 -6.00 10.26 7.30
C ALA A 22 -4.73 11.13 7.41
N HIS A 23 -4.84 12.37 7.86
CA HIS A 23 -3.67 13.22 8.11
C HIS A 23 -2.75 12.61 9.16
N ARG A 24 -3.28 12.11 10.27
CA ARG A 24 -2.48 11.42 11.30
C ARG A 24 -1.77 10.19 10.74
N MET A 25 -2.46 9.36 9.94
CA MET A 25 -1.86 8.18 9.30
C MET A 25 -0.69 8.56 8.37
N VAL A 26 -0.82 9.65 7.61
CA VAL A 26 0.25 10.15 6.74
C VAL A 26 1.41 10.67 7.57
N ASP A 27 1.16 11.49 8.60
CA ASP A 27 2.19 12.04 9.47
C ASP A 27 2.97 10.92 10.18
N ASP A 28 2.28 9.93 10.71
CA ASP A 28 2.87 8.76 11.38
C ASP A 28 3.71 7.93 10.39
N ALA A 29 3.23 7.72 9.16
CA ALA A 29 3.95 6.99 8.12
C ALA A 29 5.24 7.72 7.70
N ILE A 30 5.20 9.03 7.54
CA ILE A 30 6.38 9.86 7.24
C ILE A 30 7.37 9.79 8.40
N THR A 31 6.91 9.97 9.63
CA THR A 31 7.74 9.87 10.84
C THR A 31 8.37 8.47 10.95
N TYR A 32 7.62 7.42 10.63
CA TYR A 32 8.14 6.04 10.62
C TYR A 32 9.31 5.89 9.65
N LEU A 33 9.22 6.44 8.45
CA LEU A 33 10.29 6.38 7.44
C LEU A 33 11.48 7.27 7.83
N GLU A 34 11.23 8.47 8.35
CA GLU A 34 12.26 9.40 8.81
C GLU A 34 13.12 8.79 9.92
N THR A 35 12.48 8.10 10.88
CA THR A 35 13.12 7.50 12.04
C THR A 35 13.52 6.03 11.85
N VAL A 36 13.42 5.48 10.64
CA VAL A 36 13.71 4.06 10.38
C VAL A 36 15.11 3.62 10.84
N ARG A 37 16.12 4.50 10.75
CA ARG A 37 17.51 4.21 11.17
C ARG A 37 17.67 4.03 12.68
N GLU A 38 16.77 4.56 13.47
CA GLU A 38 16.76 4.51 14.94
C GLU A 38 16.06 3.25 15.46
N ARG A 39 15.35 2.56 14.59
CA ARG A 39 14.59 1.35 14.93
C ARG A 39 15.46 0.10 14.82
N PRO A 40 15.10 -1.00 15.49
CA PRO A 40 15.70 -2.30 15.19
C PRO A 40 15.40 -2.68 13.74
N VAL A 41 16.36 -3.34 13.09
CA VAL A 41 16.15 -3.89 11.72
C VAL A 41 15.00 -4.90 11.74
N TRP A 42 15.01 -5.77 12.73
CA TRP A 42 14.01 -6.79 12.99
C TRP A 42 13.92 -7.04 14.49
N GLN A 43 12.77 -7.47 14.94
CA GLN A 43 12.55 -7.90 16.33
C GLN A 43 11.55 -9.05 16.37
N PRO A 44 11.66 -9.98 17.33
CA PRO A 44 10.70 -11.08 17.48
C PRO A 44 9.31 -10.54 17.83
N ILE A 45 8.30 -11.21 17.31
CA ILE A 45 6.90 -10.91 17.67
C ILE A 45 6.65 -11.50 19.06
N PRO A 46 6.25 -10.71 20.07
CA PRO A 46 5.88 -11.26 21.39
C PRO A 46 4.67 -12.19 21.30
N ASP A 47 4.65 -13.26 22.11
CA ASP A 47 3.56 -14.23 22.12
C ASP A 47 2.18 -13.58 22.34
N VAL A 48 2.11 -12.54 23.18
CA VAL A 48 0.87 -11.80 23.45
C VAL A 48 0.37 -11.05 22.21
N ILE A 49 1.26 -10.64 21.32
CA ILE A 49 0.89 -10.02 20.03
C ILE A 49 0.49 -11.10 19.03
N ALA A 50 1.27 -12.18 18.91
CA ALA A 50 0.96 -13.30 18.02
C ALA A 50 -0.43 -13.89 18.30
N ALA A 51 -0.77 -14.09 19.57
CA ALA A 51 -2.06 -14.63 20.00
C ALA A 51 -3.28 -13.77 19.58
N ARG A 52 -3.11 -12.49 19.29
CA ARG A 52 -4.21 -11.65 18.80
C ARG A 52 -4.67 -12.04 17.39
N PHE A 53 -3.78 -12.63 16.58
CA PHE A 53 -4.09 -13.05 15.21
C PHE A 53 -4.79 -14.41 15.14
N ASP A 54 -4.95 -15.11 16.28
CA ASP A 54 -5.77 -16.32 16.39
C ASP A 54 -7.25 -16.01 16.70
N ALA A 55 -7.60 -14.74 16.86
CA ALA A 55 -8.97 -14.32 17.16
C ALA A 55 -9.92 -14.66 16.00
N PRO A 56 -11.18 -15.04 16.28
CA PRO A 56 -12.18 -15.24 15.24
C PRO A 56 -12.52 -13.93 14.54
N ALA A 57 -13.12 -14.04 13.35
CA ALA A 57 -13.59 -12.86 12.63
C ALA A 57 -14.55 -12.02 13.49
N PRO A 58 -14.38 -10.71 13.55
CA PRO A 58 -15.27 -9.85 14.33
C PRO A 58 -16.68 -9.85 13.71
N HIS A 59 -17.70 -9.95 14.56
CA HIS A 59 -19.11 -9.88 14.15
C HIS A 59 -19.67 -8.45 14.21
N GLU A 60 -19.02 -7.60 15.01
CA GLU A 60 -19.46 -6.20 15.18
C GLU A 60 -18.40 -5.26 14.58
N PRO A 61 -18.82 -4.14 13.97
CA PRO A 61 -17.91 -3.15 13.44
C PRO A 61 -17.15 -2.44 14.56
N VAL A 62 -15.89 -2.14 14.32
CA VAL A 62 -15.08 -1.25 15.16
C VAL A 62 -14.80 0.04 14.38
N GLY A 63 -14.67 1.18 15.07
CA GLY A 63 -14.38 2.45 14.41
C GLY A 63 -12.99 2.48 13.75
N ALA A 64 -12.83 3.31 12.73
CA ALA A 64 -11.58 3.42 11.97
C ALA A 64 -10.37 3.78 12.85
N ASP A 65 -10.54 4.64 13.86
CA ASP A 65 -9.50 4.96 14.85
C ASP A 65 -9.01 3.73 15.62
N ALA A 66 -9.94 2.84 16.02
CA ALA A 66 -9.57 1.62 16.74
C ALA A 66 -8.78 0.66 15.84
N VAL A 67 -9.18 0.51 14.58
CA VAL A 67 -8.44 -0.29 13.58
C VAL A 67 -7.04 0.29 13.35
N TYR A 68 -6.93 1.60 13.17
CA TYR A 68 -5.63 2.24 12.98
C TYR A 68 -4.73 2.12 14.23
N LYS A 69 -5.31 2.26 15.41
CA LYS A 69 -4.57 2.05 16.67
C LYS A 69 -4.04 0.62 16.77
N GLU A 70 -4.86 -0.37 16.48
CA GLU A 70 -4.44 -1.77 16.49
C GLU A 70 -3.31 -2.03 15.48
N PHE A 71 -3.43 -1.52 14.25
CA PHE A 71 -2.34 -1.58 13.26
C PHE A 71 -1.04 -0.99 13.79
N SER A 72 -1.10 0.21 14.38
CA SER A 72 0.07 0.93 14.88
C SER A 72 0.76 0.24 16.06
N GLU A 73 -0.01 -0.46 16.90
CA GLU A 73 0.48 -1.14 18.10
C GLU A 73 0.91 -2.59 17.86
N THR A 74 0.29 -3.28 16.89
CA THR A 74 0.47 -4.73 16.73
C THR A 74 1.11 -5.16 15.41
N ILE A 75 1.01 -4.34 14.35
CA ILE A 75 1.54 -4.70 13.03
C ILE A 75 2.78 -3.86 12.71
N LEU A 76 2.66 -2.54 12.76
CA LEU A 76 3.72 -1.61 12.36
C LEU A 76 5.06 -1.83 13.11
N PRO A 77 5.11 -2.23 14.41
CA PRO A 77 6.36 -2.46 15.11
C PRO A 77 7.12 -3.73 14.69
N TYR A 78 6.48 -4.67 14.00
CA TYR A 78 7.04 -5.99 13.68
C TYR A 78 7.16 -6.24 12.17
N PRO A 79 7.80 -5.34 11.40
CA PRO A 79 7.97 -5.51 9.96
C PRO A 79 9.06 -6.53 9.67
N MET A 80 9.16 -6.96 8.41
CA MET A 80 10.26 -7.77 7.92
C MET A 80 11.61 -7.05 8.03
N GLY A 81 11.63 -5.73 7.98
CA GLY A 81 12.81 -4.89 8.14
C GLY A 81 13.51 -4.48 6.84
N ASN A 82 13.01 -4.90 5.67
CA ASN A 82 13.63 -4.63 4.35
C ASN A 82 13.77 -3.15 3.99
N ILE A 83 13.00 -2.25 4.61
CA ILE A 83 13.16 -0.80 4.43
C ILE A 83 14.33 -0.23 5.26
N HIS A 84 14.87 -0.99 6.22
CA HIS A 84 15.95 -0.51 7.07
C HIS A 84 17.29 -0.58 6.33
N PRO A 85 18.13 0.49 6.32
CA PRO A 85 19.38 0.51 5.57
C PRO A 85 20.43 -0.51 6.01
N ARG A 86 20.26 -1.16 7.16
CA ARG A 86 21.09 -2.28 7.66
C ARG A 86 20.46 -3.64 7.45
N PHE A 87 19.39 -3.75 6.64
CA PHE A 87 18.84 -5.04 6.25
C PHE A 87 19.67 -5.67 5.14
N TRP A 88 20.21 -6.86 5.38
CA TRP A 88 21.09 -7.57 4.47
C TRP A 88 20.54 -8.94 4.05
N GLY A 89 19.25 -9.19 4.35
CA GLY A 89 18.58 -10.43 3.99
C GLY A 89 17.96 -10.35 2.60
N TRP A 90 18.07 -11.39 1.83
CA TRP A 90 17.45 -11.62 0.53
C TRP A 90 17.62 -10.49 -0.50
N TYR A 91 17.08 -10.71 -1.69
CA TYR A 91 16.99 -9.70 -2.74
C TYR A 91 15.61 -9.05 -2.70
N MET A 92 15.52 -7.87 -2.13
CA MET A 92 14.25 -7.15 -1.91
C MET A 92 14.39 -5.66 -2.23
N GLY A 93 13.37 -5.12 -2.87
CA GLY A 93 13.26 -3.69 -3.07
C GLY A 93 12.86 -2.95 -1.79
N SER A 94 13.19 -1.67 -1.73
CA SER A 94 12.64 -0.71 -0.78
C SER A 94 11.82 0.34 -1.54
N GLY A 95 10.78 0.86 -0.93
CA GLY A 95 10.00 1.96 -1.49
C GLY A 95 10.66 3.32 -1.27
N THR A 96 10.07 4.35 -1.87
CA THR A 96 10.38 5.75 -1.59
C THR A 96 9.18 6.43 -0.96
N VAL A 97 9.39 7.52 -0.22
CA VAL A 97 8.28 8.30 0.37
C VAL A 97 7.29 8.74 -0.70
N LEU A 98 7.78 9.29 -1.81
CA LEU A 98 6.93 9.73 -2.92
C LEU A 98 6.19 8.55 -3.57
N GLY A 99 6.84 7.38 -3.70
CA GLY A 99 6.20 6.16 -4.22
C GLY A 99 5.03 5.71 -3.35
N ALA A 100 5.18 5.69 -2.03
CA ALA A 100 4.10 5.34 -1.10
C ALA A 100 2.90 6.30 -1.20
N LEU A 101 3.16 7.60 -1.34
CA LEU A 101 2.10 8.60 -1.56
C LEU A 101 1.43 8.44 -2.94
N ALA A 102 2.19 8.05 -3.96
CA ALA A 102 1.65 7.76 -5.29
C ALA A 102 0.76 6.52 -5.27
N ASP A 103 1.14 5.45 -4.56
CA ASP A 103 0.32 4.26 -4.35
C ASP A 103 -0.99 4.58 -3.62
N PHE A 104 -0.93 5.47 -2.61
CA PHE A 104 -2.13 5.96 -1.94
C PHE A 104 -3.09 6.67 -2.92
N LEU A 105 -2.60 7.55 -3.78
CA LEU A 105 -3.40 8.23 -4.80
C LEU A 105 -3.92 7.25 -5.85
N ALA A 106 -3.11 6.27 -6.27
CA ALA A 106 -3.52 5.24 -7.21
C ALA A 106 -4.66 4.37 -6.62
N SER A 107 -4.60 4.04 -5.34
CA SER A 107 -5.67 3.31 -4.63
C SER A 107 -6.99 4.10 -4.58
N ILE A 108 -6.92 5.44 -4.40
CA ILE A 108 -8.10 6.30 -4.44
C ILE A 108 -8.70 6.36 -5.85
N MET A 109 -7.86 6.48 -6.88
CA MET A 109 -8.31 6.49 -8.28
C MET A 109 -8.88 5.14 -8.72
N ASN A 110 -8.34 4.05 -8.19
CA ASN A 110 -8.73 2.67 -8.46
C ASN A 110 -9.01 2.38 -9.95
N PRO A 111 -8.09 2.71 -10.88
CA PRO A 111 -8.33 2.53 -12.30
C PRO A 111 -8.27 1.06 -12.69
N ASN A 112 -9.14 0.64 -13.63
CA ASN A 112 -9.05 -0.66 -14.28
C ASN A 112 -8.41 -0.49 -15.67
N LEU A 113 -7.17 -0.93 -15.83
CA LEU A 113 -6.41 -0.82 -17.09
C LEU A 113 -6.92 -1.78 -18.19
N GLY A 114 -7.71 -2.78 -17.84
CA GLY A 114 -8.28 -3.74 -18.80
C GLY A 114 -9.48 -3.21 -19.60
N GLY A 115 -9.91 -1.97 -19.40
CA GLY A 115 -11.06 -1.43 -20.11
C GLY A 115 -11.20 0.09 -20.02
N GLY A 116 -11.93 0.64 -20.98
CA GLY A 116 -12.26 2.06 -21.01
C GLY A 116 -11.15 2.94 -21.60
N ASN A 117 -11.52 4.18 -21.91
CA ASN A 117 -10.61 5.21 -22.42
C ASN A 117 -10.31 6.19 -21.28
N HIS A 118 -9.20 5.99 -20.59
CA HIS A 118 -8.75 6.84 -19.49
C HIS A 118 -7.22 6.97 -19.46
N VAL A 119 -6.74 8.02 -18.80
CA VAL A 119 -5.32 8.42 -18.83
C VAL A 119 -4.36 7.37 -18.23
N ALA A 120 -4.82 6.50 -17.34
CA ALA A 120 -3.94 5.49 -16.73
C ALA A 120 -3.38 4.50 -17.78
N ASN A 121 -4.14 4.18 -18.85
CA ASN A 121 -3.64 3.37 -19.96
C ASN A 121 -2.50 4.09 -20.70
N LEU A 122 -2.60 5.41 -20.90
CA LEU A 122 -1.55 6.20 -21.54
C LEU A 122 -0.29 6.29 -20.67
N VAL A 123 -0.46 6.31 -19.35
CA VAL A 123 0.67 6.28 -18.40
C VAL A 123 1.39 4.94 -18.48
N GLU A 124 0.67 3.82 -18.52
CA GLU A 124 1.27 2.50 -18.68
C GLU A 124 2.07 2.40 -19.98
N ASP A 125 1.46 2.78 -21.10
CA ASP A 125 2.13 2.80 -22.42
C ASP A 125 3.39 3.65 -22.41
N GLN A 126 3.33 4.83 -21.78
CA GLN A 126 4.48 5.73 -21.68
C GLN A 126 5.62 5.10 -20.86
N VAL A 127 5.30 4.50 -19.71
CA VAL A 127 6.31 3.84 -18.86
C VAL A 127 6.95 2.66 -19.59
N ILE A 128 6.15 1.84 -20.27
CA ILE A 128 6.64 0.72 -21.10
C ILE A 128 7.60 1.25 -22.19
N ASN A 129 7.23 2.32 -22.88
CA ASN A 129 8.07 2.92 -23.92
C ASN A 129 9.40 3.45 -23.36
N TRP A 130 9.40 4.06 -22.18
CA TRP A 130 10.63 4.48 -21.50
C TRP A 130 11.52 3.28 -21.14
N ILE A 131 10.95 2.19 -20.64
CA ILE A 131 11.69 0.97 -20.31
C ILE A 131 12.30 0.36 -21.59
N LYS A 132 11.54 0.29 -22.69
CA LYS A 132 12.04 -0.17 -23.99
C LYS A 132 13.24 0.66 -24.46
N GLU A 133 13.16 1.99 -24.36
CA GLU A 133 14.25 2.90 -24.73
C GLU A 133 15.48 2.66 -23.85
N MET A 134 15.32 2.62 -22.53
CA MET A 134 16.42 2.39 -21.59
C MET A 134 17.14 1.04 -21.82
N LEU A 135 16.39 0.01 -22.23
CA LEU A 135 16.92 -1.34 -22.47
C LEU A 135 17.31 -1.60 -23.93
N SER A 136 17.18 -0.59 -24.80
CA SER A 136 17.47 -0.72 -26.24
C SER A 136 16.62 -1.78 -26.95
N PHE A 137 15.36 -1.98 -26.52
CA PHE A 137 14.41 -2.85 -27.21
C PHE A 137 13.95 -2.24 -28.55
N PRO A 138 13.54 -3.07 -29.52
CA PRO A 138 12.94 -2.56 -30.76
C PRO A 138 11.72 -1.68 -30.48
N LYS A 139 11.57 -0.62 -31.26
CA LYS A 139 10.45 0.34 -31.06
C LYS A 139 9.07 -0.27 -31.24
N ASP A 140 8.96 -1.29 -32.07
CA ASP A 140 7.75 -2.05 -32.39
C ASP A 140 7.46 -3.19 -31.40
N SER A 141 8.34 -3.42 -30.41
CA SER A 141 8.06 -4.38 -29.34
C SER A 141 6.91 -3.91 -28.46
N SER A 142 6.20 -4.81 -27.84
CA SER A 142 5.16 -4.53 -26.85
C SER A 142 5.65 -4.87 -25.43
N GLY A 143 4.88 -4.47 -24.43
CA GLY A 143 5.13 -4.78 -23.04
C GLY A 143 3.86 -4.71 -22.21
N LEU A 144 3.93 -5.21 -21.00
CA LEU A 144 2.83 -5.23 -20.05
C LEU A 144 3.39 -5.11 -18.63
N LEU A 145 2.76 -4.28 -17.80
CA LEU A 145 3.05 -4.24 -16.36
C LEU A 145 2.20 -5.29 -15.64
N VAL A 146 2.84 -6.08 -14.77
CA VAL A 146 2.18 -7.18 -14.04
C VAL A 146 2.55 -7.15 -12.56
N GLY A 147 1.77 -7.83 -11.74
CA GLY A 147 1.86 -7.83 -10.27
C GLY A 147 3.06 -8.59 -9.67
N GLY A 148 4.16 -8.78 -10.39
CA GLY A 148 5.38 -9.38 -9.86
C GLY A 148 6.14 -10.26 -10.85
N GLY A 149 7.38 -10.62 -10.50
CA GLY A 149 8.30 -11.37 -11.35
C GLY A 149 7.79 -12.75 -11.80
N SER A 150 7.06 -13.47 -10.95
CA SER A 150 6.48 -14.76 -11.32
C SER A 150 5.44 -14.62 -12.43
N MET A 151 4.58 -13.59 -12.35
CA MET A 151 3.62 -13.31 -13.40
C MET A 151 4.30 -12.81 -14.68
N ALA A 152 5.35 -11.98 -14.53
CA ALA A 152 6.12 -11.50 -15.66
C ALA A 152 6.78 -12.66 -16.44
N ASN A 153 7.37 -13.63 -15.73
CA ASN A 153 7.91 -14.83 -16.35
C ASN A 153 6.82 -15.69 -17.03
N PHE A 154 5.68 -15.84 -16.38
CA PHE A 154 4.56 -16.62 -16.96
C PHE A 154 4.01 -16.00 -18.24
N VAL A 155 3.93 -14.67 -18.31
CA VAL A 155 3.44 -13.94 -19.50
C VAL A 155 4.50 -13.90 -20.61
N GLY A 156 5.79 -13.94 -20.25
CA GLY A 156 6.92 -13.87 -21.21
C GLY A 156 7.27 -15.20 -21.90
N ILE A 157 6.65 -16.32 -21.48
CA ILE A 157 6.83 -17.65 -22.06
C ILE A 157 5.73 -17.91 -23.10
#